data_542f21d6eb2e171024e88a35c8a378b8
#
_entry.id   542f21d6eb2e171024e88a35c8a378b8
#
_cell.length_a   1.000
_cell.length_b   1.000
_cell.length_c   1.000
_cell.angle_alpha   90.00
_cell.angle_beta   90.00
_cell.angle_gamma   90.00
#
_symmetry.space_group_name_H-M   'P 1'
#
loop_
_entity.id
_entity.type
_entity.pdbx_description
1 polymer ?
#
loop_
_entity_poly.entity_id
_entity_poly.type
_entity_poly.pdbx_seq_one_letter_code
_entity_poly.pdbx_strand_id
1 'polypeptide(L)'
;LALAAHLALPPGGGKNCPAVVIAHGFPSGPGGGANSPATFPELAERMAAEMGWVVMVPYLRGMPGSEGSFSLQGWRDDLLAAIEYLVGLPEVGAVWTAGFGTGGALAVCAGAADLRVNGVAALATPADFNDWADNPRRLLLHARKAGLVDESAPPKGFDEWKASLSEISAELAVIQLAPRPLLVVHGSDDEVVPPLDARLLSGTHGAGELRMISGAGHHLRHDPRAIAVLLGWLDRQQRELIY
;
A
#
# COMPACT_ATOMS: atom_id res chain seq x y z
N LEU A 1 -5.84 -16.56 9.30
CA LEU A 1 -6.94 -15.69 8.87
C LEU A 1 -7.17 -15.90 7.38
N ALA A 2 -8.44 -16.01 6.95
CA ALA A 2 -8.80 -15.97 5.55
C ALA A 2 -8.95 -14.50 5.11
N LEU A 3 -8.29 -14.14 4.02
CA LEU A 3 -8.36 -12.81 3.44
C LEU A 3 -8.97 -12.89 2.04
N ALA A 4 -9.88 -11.99 1.73
CA ALA A 4 -10.34 -11.79 0.36
C ALA A 4 -9.31 -10.97 -0.42
N ALA A 5 -9.25 -11.18 -1.72
CA ALA A 5 -8.43 -10.38 -2.62
C ALA A 5 -9.06 -10.33 -4.01
N HIS A 6 -8.76 -9.28 -4.75
CA HIS A 6 -8.97 -9.23 -6.19
C HIS A 6 -7.64 -9.56 -6.87
N LEU A 7 -7.65 -10.58 -7.75
CA LEU A 7 -6.49 -11.00 -8.54
C LEU A 7 -6.81 -10.83 -10.03
N ALA A 8 -6.10 -9.94 -10.70
CA ALA A 8 -6.17 -9.74 -12.13
C ALA A 8 -4.97 -10.41 -12.81
N LEU A 9 -5.24 -11.19 -13.85
CA LEU A 9 -4.24 -11.91 -14.64
C LEU A 9 -4.19 -11.39 -16.07
N PRO A 10 -3.01 -11.36 -16.71
CA PRO A 10 -2.89 -10.97 -18.10
C PRO A 10 -3.75 -11.85 -19.03
N PRO A 11 -4.42 -11.30 -20.04
CA PRO A 11 -5.16 -12.08 -21.03
C PRO A 11 -4.25 -13.10 -21.72
N GLY A 12 -4.71 -14.35 -21.81
CA GLY A 12 -3.97 -15.43 -22.47
C GLY A 12 -2.91 -16.10 -21.61
N GLY A 13 -2.78 -15.68 -20.35
CA GLY A 13 -1.74 -16.17 -19.44
C GLY A 13 -0.34 -15.68 -19.83
N GLY A 14 0.64 -15.94 -18.98
CA GLY A 14 2.04 -15.58 -19.24
C GLY A 14 2.98 -16.44 -18.40
N LYS A 15 4.28 -16.40 -18.70
CA LYS A 15 5.36 -16.93 -17.85
C LYS A 15 6.29 -15.79 -17.51
N ASN A 16 6.83 -15.81 -16.30
CA ASN A 16 7.69 -14.73 -15.80
C ASN A 16 7.04 -13.33 -15.85
N CYS A 17 5.71 -13.24 -15.64
CA CYS A 17 5.03 -11.98 -15.58
C CYS A 17 5.53 -11.16 -14.39
N PRO A 18 5.71 -9.83 -14.54
CA PRO A 18 5.86 -8.97 -13.40
C PRO A 18 4.54 -8.95 -12.60
N ALA A 19 4.65 -8.86 -11.28
CA ALA A 19 3.50 -8.82 -10.41
C ALA A 19 3.57 -7.65 -9.44
N VAL A 20 2.41 -7.13 -9.04
CA VAL A 20 2.32 -6.08 -8.03
C VAL A 20 1.21 -6.35 -7.03
N VAL A 21 1.52 -6.22 -5.74
CA VAL A 21 0.53 -6.11 -4.66
C VAL A 21 0.18 -4.64 -4.49
N ILE A 22 -1.10 -4.28 -4.61
CA ILE A 22 -1.58 -2.92 -4.40
C ILE A 22 -2.31 -2.83 -3.06
N ALA A 23 -1.75 -2.05 -2.13
CA ALA A 23 -2.33 -1.81 -0.81
C ALA A 23 -3.25 -0.58 -0.82
N HIS A 24 -4.49 -0.78 -0.37
CA HIS A 24 -5.43 0.33 -0.19
C HIS A 24 -5.10 1.18 1.04
N GLY A 25 -5.57 2.43 1.08
CA GLY A 25 -5.44 3.31 2.23
C GLY A 25 -6.42 2.98 3.37
N PHE A 26 -6.32 3.75 4.47
CA PHE A 26 -7.27 3.65 5.56
C PHE A 26 -8.65 4.19 5.10
N PRO A 27 -9.75 3.42 5.30
CA PRO A 27 -11.06 3.83 4.80
C PRO A 27 -11.58 5.07 5.51
N SER A 28 -12.16 6.00 4.75
CA SER A 28 -12.69 7.26 5.24
C SER A 28 -14.11 7.17 5.83
N GLY A 29 -14.75 5.99 5.77
CA GLY A 29 -16.10 5.75 6.29
C GLY A 29 -16.61 4.36 5.99
N PRO A 30 -17.89 4.07 6.30
CA PRO A 30 -18.52 2.78 6.02
C PRO A 30 -18.40 2.42 4.53
N GLY A 31 -18.00 1.18 4.24
CA GLY A 31 -17.74 0.72 2.87
C GLY A 31 -16.42 1.23 2.27
N GLY A 32 -15.61 2.00 3.01
CA GLY A 32 -14.24 2.36 2.69
C GLY A 32 -14.03 3.70 1.99
N GLY A 33 -15.05 4.31 1.41
CA GLY A 33 -14.91 5.60 0.70
C GLY A 33 -13.89 5.54 -0.45
N ALA A 34 -13.23 6.65 -0.74
CA ALA A 34 -12.27 6.79 -1.84
C ALA A 34 -11.01 5.89 -1.70
N ASN A 35 -10.70 5.45 -0.48
CA ASN A 35 -9.57 4.55 -0.19
C ASN A 35 -10.01 3.09 -0.03
N SER A 36 -11.27 2.76 -0.36
CA SER A 36 -11.77 1.39 -0.29
C SER A 36 -11.05 0.49 -1.28
N PRO A 37 -10.75 -0.77 -0.92
CA PRO A 37 -10.26 -1.76 -1.88
C PRO A 37 -11.22 -1.93 -3.06
N ALA A 38 -12.52 -1.68 -2.92
CA ALA A 38 -13.49 -1.73 -4.00
C ALA A 38 -13.22 -0.73 -5.15
N THR A 39 -12.36 0.27 -4.96
CA THR A 39 -11.98 1.22 -6.02
C THR A 39 -10.78 0.77 -6.86
N PHE A 40 -10.13 -0.33 -6.50
CA PHE A 40 -8.90 -0.79 -7.14
C PHE A 40 -9.05 -1.89 -8.19
N PRO A 41 -10.12 -2.73 -8.23
CA PRO A 41 -10.25 -3.79 -9.23
C PRO A 41 -10.13 -3.31 -10.67
N GLU A 42 -10.75 -2.18 -11.01
CA GLU A 42 -10.67 -1.60 -12.35
C GLU A 42 -9.22 -1.23 -12.75
N LEU A 43 -8.45 -0.67 -11.81
CA LEU A 43 -7.03 -0.40 -12.04
C LEU A 43 -6.25 -1.70 -12.24
N ALA A 44 -6.53 -2.71 -11.43
CA ALA A 44 -5.86 -4.01 -11.52
C ALA A 44 -6.14 -4.70 -12.86
N GLU A 45 -7.40 -4.74 -13.29
CA GLU A 45 -7.79 -5.30 -14.59
C GLU A 45 -7.13 -4.55 -15.76
N ARG A 46 -7.10 -3.21 -15.69
CA ARG A 46 -6.44 -2.38 -16.69
C ARG A 46 -4.94 -2.69 -16.75
N MET A 47 -4.24 -2.78 -15.61
CA MET A 47 -2.82 -3.10 -15.58
C MET A 47 -2.54 -4.50 -16.14
N ALA A 48 -3.39 -5.47 -15.80
CA ALA A 48 -3.26 -6.82 -16.32
C ALA A 48 -3.47 -6.85 -17.84
N ALA A 49 -4.51 -6.18 -18.35
CA ALA A 49 -4.87 -6.20 -19.77
C ALA A 49 -3.89 -5.39 -20.64
N GLU A 50 -3.47 -4.20 -20.19
CA GLU A 50 -2.67 -3.26 -21.00
C GLU A 50 -1.16 -3.43 -20.81
N MET A 51 -0.71 -3.89 -19.64
CA MET A 51 0.71 -3.95 -19.30
C MET A 51 1.25 -5.38 -19.12
N GLY A 52 0.37 -6.38 -19.07
CA GLY A 52 0.78 -7.78 -18.86
C GLY A 52 1.22 -8.10 -17.44
N TRP A 53 0.79 -7.33 -16.44
CA TRP A 53 1.12 -7.54 -15.04
C TRP A 53 0.11 -8.47 -14.35
N VAL A 54 0.58 -9.30 -13.44
CA VAL A 54 -0.28 -9.94 -12.44
C VAL A 54 -0.50 -8.93 -11.31
N VAL A 55 -1.75 -8.60 -11.01
CA VAL A 55 -2.07 -7.57 -10.02
C VAL A 55 -2.96 -8.12 -8.93
N MET A 56 -2.51 -8.01 -7.69
CA MET A 56 -3.28 -8.43 -6.52
C MET A 56 -3.63 -7.23 -5.64
N VAL A 57 -4.91 -7.10 -5.33
CA VAL A 57 -5.44 -6.14 -4.36
C VAL A 57 -5.99 -6.93 -3.16
N PRO A 58 -5.21 -7.13 -2.09
CA PRO A 58 -5.71 -7.78 -0.90
C PRO A 58 -6.71 -6.87 -0.18
N TYR A 59 -7.78 -7.45 0.33
CA TYR A 59 -8.66 -6.81 1.28
C TYR A 59 -8.12 -7.10 2.66
N LEU A 60 -7.46 -6.10 3.26
CA LEU A 60 -6.74 -6.29 4.51
C LEU A 60 -7.71 -6.65 5.66
N ARG A 61 -7.22 -7.30 6.70
CA ARG A 61 -8.05 -7.75 7.83
C ARG A 61 -8.95 -6.64 8.37
N GLY A 62 -10.19 -6.99 8.71
CA GLY A 62 -11.24 -6.04 9.09
C GLY A 62 -11.98 -5.40 7.91
N MET A 63 -11.50 -5.57 6.67
CA MET A 63 -12.26 -5.15 5.50
C MET A 63 -13.33 -6.18 5.11
N PRO A 64 -14.41 -5.77 4.43
CA PRO A 64 -15.47 -6.69 4.00
C PRO A 64 -14.91 -7.88 3.20
N GLY A 65 -15.28 -9.09 3.63
CA GLY A 65 -14.82 -10.34 3.02
C GLY A 65 -13.54 -10.92 3.64
N SER A 66 -12.82 -10.16 4.46
CA SER A 66 -11.63 -10.62 5.18
C SER A 66 -11.91 -10.78 6.67
N GLU A 67 -11.34 -11.83 7.26
CA GLU A 67 -11.42 -12.09 8.69
C GLU A 67 -10.50 -11.15 9.50
N GLY A 68 -10.76 -11.08 10.81
CA GLY A 68 -9.92 -10.36 11.77
C GLY A 68 -10.35 -8.92 11.96
N SER A 69 -9.52 -8.17 12.68
CA SER A 69 -9.72 -6.76 13.01
C SER A 69 -8.48 -5.95 12.69
N PHE A 70 -8.66 -4.68 12.42
CA PHE A 70 -7.59 -3.74 12.09
C PHE A 70 -6.48 -3.70 13.15
N SER A 71 -5.25 -3.83 12.70
CA SER A 71 -4.03 -3.35 13.33
C SER A 71 -3.00 -3.03 12.25
N LEU A 72 -2.13 -2.03 12.46
CA LEU A 72 -1.12 -1.67 11.47
C LEU A 72 -0.16 -2.83 11.18
N GLN A 73 0.32 -3.51 12.22
CA GLN A 73 1.14 -4.71 12.06
C GLN A 73 0.41 -5.81 11.30
N GLY A 74 -0.87 -6.04 11.67
CA GLY A 74 -1.68 -7.03 10.97
C GLY A 74 -1.84 -6.72 9.49
N TRP A 75 -2.06 -5.47 9.12
CA TRP A 75 -2.14 -5.06 7.73
C TRP A 75 -0.81 -5.23 6.98
N ARG A 76 0.34 -4.94 7.64
CA ARG A 76 1.65 -5.28 7.08
C ARG A 76 1.81 -6.78 6.85
N ASP A 77 1.42 -7.59 7.82
CA ASP A 77 1.52 -9.05 7.73
C ASP A 77 0.59 -9.61 6.64
N ASP A 78 -0.58 -9.01 6.42
CA ASP A 78 -1.48 -9.34 5.31
C ASP A 78 -0.83 -9.04 3.94
N LEU A 79 -0.07 -7.94 3.84
CA LEU A 79 0.69 -7.63 2.62
C LEU A 79 1.83 -8.63 2.40
N LEU A 80 2.53 -9.05 3.45
CA LEU A 80 3.56 -10.09 3.36
C LEU A 80 2.95 -11.42 2.89
N ALA A 81 1.77 -11.78 3.37
CA ALA A 81 1.05 -12.96 2.89
C ALA A 81 0.64 -12.84 1.42
N ALA A 82 0.23 -11.65 0.97
CA ALA A 82 -0.07 -11.38 -0.43
C ALA A 82 1.17 -11.48 -1.33
N ILE A 83 2.32 -10.97 -0.88
CA ILE A 83 3.61 -11.12 -1.56
C ILE A 83 3.98 -12.60 -1.68
N GLU A 84 3.89 -13.34 -0.57
CA GLU A 84 4.16 -14.80 -0.55
C GLU A 84 3.28 -15.56 -1.54
N TYR A 85 2.00 -15.22 -1.59
CA TYR A 85 1.06 -15.83 -2.54
C TYR A 85 1.48 -15.57 -4.00
N LEU A 86 1.80 -14.31 -4.35
CA LEU A 86 2.23 -13.96 -5.72
C LEU A 86 3.54 -14.64 -6.10
N VAL A 87 4.51 -14.68 -5.19
CA VAL A 87 5.80 -15.38 -5.42
C VAL A 87 5.60 -16.88 -5.67
N GLY A 88 4.56 -17.48 -5.07
CA GLY A 88 4.20 -18.89 -5.25
C GLY A 88 3.48 -19.19 -6.57
N LEU A 89 3.04 -18.19 -7.33
CA LEU A 89 2.35 -18.41 -8.59
C LEU A 89 3.34 -18.75 -9.72
N PRO A 90 3.11 -19.82 -10.50
CA PRO A 90 4.04 -20.26 -11.56
C PRO A 90 4.16 -19.27 -12.72
N GLU A 91 3.21 -18.35 -12.86
CA GLU A 91 3.19 -17.29 -13.87
C GLU A 91 4.07 -16.10 -13.48
N VAL A 92 4.37 -15.91 -12.18
CA VAL A 92 5.06 -14.73 -11.65
C VAL A 92 6.56 -14.91 -11.64
N GLY A 93 7.27 -13.93 -12.22
CA GLY A 93 8.74 -13.91 -12.25
C GLY A 93 9.37 -12.93 -11.26
N ALA A 94 8.71 -11.81 -10.99
CA ALA A 94 9.19 -10.76 -10.10
C ALA A 94 8.03 -10.01 -9.47
N VAL A 95 8.21 -9.51 -8.23
CA VAL A 95 7.13 -8.88 -7.45
C VAL A 95 7.52 -7.47 -7.01
N TRP A 96 6.57 -6.53 -7.11
CA TRP A 96 6.62 -5.18 -6.57
C TRP A 96 5.48 -4.96 -5.57
N THR A 97 5.59 -3.90 -4.80
CA THR A 97 4.48 -3.41 -3.99
C THR A 97 4.15 -1.97 -4.34
N ALA A 98 2.88 -1.63 -4.31
CA ALA A 98 2.40 -0.27 -4.43
C ALA A 98 1.34 0.00 -3.37
N GLY A 99 1.22 1.24 -2.89
CA GLY A 99 0.20 1.53 -1.91
C GLY A 99 -0.17 3.00 -1.84
N PHE A 100 -1.36 3.27 -1.31
CA PHE A 100 -1.97 4.59 -1.22
C PHE A 100 -2.24 4.96 0.24
N GLY A 101 -1.86 6.16 0.66
CA GLY A 101 -2.03 6.61 2.03
C GLY A 101 -1.35 5.66 3.02
N THR A 102 -2.12 5.19 4.02
CA THR A 102 -1.66 4.16 4.98
C THR A 102 -1.12 2.92 4.28
N GLY A 103 -1.79 2.46 3.20
CA GLY A 103 -1.33 1.32 2.41
C GLY A 103 0.04 1.56 1.77
N GLY A 104 0.38 2.81 1.44
CA GLY A 104 1.70 3.18 0.94
C GLY A 104 2.81 2.95 1.98
N ALA A 105 2.60 3.38 3.22
CA ALA A 105 3.53 3.14 4.32
C ALA A 105 3.72 1.64 4.59
N LEU A 106 2.62 0.89 4.58
CA LEU A 106 2.66 -0.56 4.77
C LEU A 106 3.32 -1.29 3.60
N ALA A 107 3.10 -0.82 2.35
CA ALA A 107 3.79 -1.36 1.17
C ALA A 107 5.30 -1.15 1.24
N VAL A 108 5.76 0.00 1.74
CA VAL A 108 7.18 0.27 2.02
C VAL A 108 7.70 -0.68 3.10
N CYS A 109 7.00 -0.81 4.23
CA CYS A 109 7.41 -1.68 5.32
C CYS A 109 7.45 -3.16 4.91
N ALA A 110 6.44 -3.65 4.19
CA ALA A 110 6.40 -5.02 3.70
C ALA A 110 7.48 -5.28 2.63
N GLY A 111 7.65 -4.34 1.69
CA GLY A 111 8.69 -4.42 0.67
C GLY A 111 10.10 -4.38 1.24
N ALA A 112 10.34 -3.58 2.29
CA ALA A 112 11.62 -3.56 2.98
C ALA A 112 11.92 -4.89 3.70
N ALA A 113 10.89 -5.50 4.32
CA ALA A 113 11.02 -6.74 5.07
C ALA A 113 11.19 -7.98 4.17
N ASP A 114 10.69 -7.97 2.94
CA ASP A 114 10.80 -9.09 2.00
C ASP A 114 11.75 -8.76 0.86
N LEU A 115 12.91 -9.43 0.82
CA LEU A 115 13.96 -9.21 -0.19
C LEU A 115 13.56 -9.66 -1.61
N ARG A 116 12.47 -10.38 -1.77
CA ARG A 116 11.92 -10.79 -3.09
C ARG A 116 11.17 -9.65 -3.77
N VAL A 117 10.83 -8.58 -3.04
CA VAL A 117 10.22 -7.38 -3.60
C VAL A 117 11.27 -6.55 -4.33
N ASN A 118 11.10 -6.34 -5.62
CA ASN A 118 12.05 -5.66 -6.50
C ASN A 118 12.00 -4.13 -6.38
N GLY A 119 10.91 -3.57 -5.92
CA GLY A 119 10.75 -2.13 -5.72
C GLY A 119 9.38 -1.76 -5.16
N VAL A 120 9.23 -0.52 -4.71
CA VAL A 120 8.03 -0.03 -4.04
C VAL A 120 7.56 1.30 -4.64
N ALA A 121 6.24 1.46 -4.82
CA ALA A 121 5.61 2.74 -5.13
C ALA A 121 4.71 3.19 -3.97
N ALA A 122 4.99 4.36 -3.41
CA ALA A 122 4.30 4.94 -2.26
C ALA A 122 3.57 6.23 -2.68
N LEU A 123 2.22 6.25 -2.62
CA LEU A 123 1.40 7.36 -3.09
C LEU A 123 0.63 7.99 -1.92
N ALA A 124 0.76 9.31 -1.74
CA ALA A 124 0.17 10.07 -0.63
C ALA A 124 0.45 9.43 0.75
N THR A 125 1.67 9.02 0.98
CA THR A 125 2.10 8.11 2.04
C THR A 125 2.62 8.86 3.25
N PRO A 126 2.14 8.58 4.48
CA PRO A 126 2.71 9.11 5.71
C PRO A 126 4.08 8.46 5.99
N ALA A 127 4.99 9.24 6.56
CA ALA A 127 6.31 8.75 6.96
C ALA A 127 6.26 7.81 8.18
N ASP A 128 5.33 8.09 9.09
CA ASP A 128 5.08 7.31 10.30
C ASP A 128 3.61 7.41 10.76
N PHE A 129 3.30 6.88 11.94
CA PHE A 129 1.98 6.90 12.55
C PHE A 129 1.99 7.47 13.97
N ASN A 130 2.92 8.37 14.28
CA ASN A 130 3.04 8.99 15.59
C ASN A 130 1.76 9.75 16.00
N ASP A 131 1.13 10.47 15.07
CA ASP A 131 -0.14 11.15 15.32
C ASP A 131 -1.25 10.19 15.76
N TRP A 132 -1.24 8.95 15.23
CA TRP A 132 -2.19 7.92 15.64
C TRP A 132 -1.84 7.37 17.01
N ALA A 133 -0.56 7.17 17.29
CA ALA A 133 -0.07 6.72 18.60
C ALA A 133 -0.35 7.75 19.72
N ASP A 134 -0.28 9.03 19.39
CA ASP A 134 -0.63 10.13 20.29
C ASP A 134 -2.14 10.26 20.53
N ASN A 135 -2.94 9.90 19.52
CA ASN A 135 -4.40 9.98 19.56
C ASN A 135 -5.11 8.62 19.34
N PRO A 136 -4.74 7.55 20.06
CA PRO A 136 -5.18 6.17 19.74
C PRO A 136 -6.69 5.97 19.93
N ARG A 137 -7.31 6.71 20.85
CA ARG A 137 -8.77 6.64 21.05
C ARG A 137 -9.53 7.24 19.87
N ARG A 138 -9.01 8.31 19.26
CA ARG A 138 -9.60 8.93 18.06
C ARG A 138 -9.51 7.97 16.88
N LEU A 139 -8.35 7.32 16.69
CA LEU A 139 -8.16 6.30 15.68
C LEU A 139 -9.13 5.12 15.88
N LEU A 140 -9.26 4.62 17.13
CA LEU A 140 -10.17 3.51 17.44
C LEU A 140 -11.63 3.85 17.11
N LEU A 141 -12.08 5.06 17.44
CA LEU A 141 -13.43 5.52 17.10
C LEU A 141 -13.62 5.59 15.58
N HIS A 142 -12.61 6.05 14.85
CA HIS A 142 -12.64 6.09 13.40
C HIS A 142 -12.66 4.68 12.79
N ALA A 143 -11.82 3.76 13.28
CA ALA A 143 -11.78 2.38 12.85
C ALA A 143 -13.12 1.65 13.07
N ARG A 144 -13.77 1.89 14.21
CA ARG A 144 -15.13 1.38 14.50
C ARG A 144 -16.16 1.94 13.52
N LYS A 145 -16.16 3.24 13.31
CA LYS A 145 -17.06 3.90 12.34
C LYS A 145 -16.86 3.39 10.92
N ALA A 146 -15.64 3.03 10.56
CA ALA A 146 -15.29 2.44 9.27
C ALA A 146 -15.61 0.93 9.18
N GLY A 147 -16.01 0.30 10.29
CA GLY A 147 -16.30 -1.14 10.34
C GLY A 147 -15.08 -2.05 10.42
N LEU A 148 -13.88 -1.47 10.69
CA LEU A 148 -12.61 -2.22 10.75
C LEU A 148 -12.37 -2.92 12.09
N VAL A 149 -13.09 -2.49 13.12
CA VAL A 149 -13.03 -3.02 14.49
C VAL A 149 -14.46 -3.13 15.00
N ASP A 150 -14.78 -4.25 15.66
CA ASP A 150 -16.09 -4.48 16.27
C ASP A 150 -16.43 -3.37 17.27
N GLU A 151 -17.65 -2.82 17.18
CA GLU A 151 -18.13 -1.79 18.10
C GLU A 151 -18.24 -2.28 19.54
N SER A 152 -18.54 -3.56 19.74
CA SER A 152 -18.80 -4.18 21.05
C SER A 152 -17.53 -4.62 21.79
N ALA A 153 -16.42 -4.80 21.09
CA ALA A 153 -15.19 -5.29 21.68
C ALA A 153 -14.09 -4.22 21.63
N PRO A 154 -13.50 -3.81 22.78
CA PRO A 154 -12.22 -3.11 22.74
C PRO A 154 -11.17 -4.05 22.12
N PRO A 155 -10.17 -3.51 21.42
CA PRO A 155 -9.01 -4.32 21.03
C PRO A 155 -8.48 -5.01 22.30
N LYS A 156 -8.35 -6.32 22.28
CA LYS A 156 -7.72 -7.03 23.41
C LYS A 156 -6.32 -6.45 23.58
N GLY A 157 -6.01 -5.92 24.77
CA GLY A 157 -4.75 -5.24 25.00
C GLY A 157 -4.67 -3.87 24.34
N PHE A 158 -5.59 -2.93 24.69
CA PHE A 158 -5.57 -1.56 24.14
C PHE A 158 -4.21 -0.88 24.26
N ASP A 159 -3.48 -1.11 25.35
CA ASP A 159 -2.14 -0.53 25.55
C ASP A 159 -1.10 -1.16 24.60
N GLU A 160 -1.19 -2.47 24.35
CA GLU A 160 -0.36 -3.17 23.36
C GLU A 160 -0.68 -2.68 21.94
N TRP A 161 -1.97 -2.56 21.61
CA TRP A 161 -2.41 -2.04 20.33
C TRP A 161 -1.93 -0.60 20.11
N LYS A 162 -2.02 0.26 21.15
CA LYS A 162 -1.49 1.62 21.11
C LYS A 162 0.02 1.62 20.87
N ALA A 163 0.77 0.81 21.62
CA ALA A 163 2.22 0.72 21.49
C ALA A 163 2.63 0.28 20.08
N SER A 164 1.87 -0.65 19.47
CA SER A 164 2.14 -1.15 18.13
C SER A 164 2.01 -0.11 17.02
N LEU A 165 1.28 0.99 17.24
CA LEU A 165 1.12 2.05 16.24
C LEU A 165 2.44 2.76 15.91
N SER A 166 3.35 2.87 16.87
CA SER A 166 4.68 3.48 16.68
C SER A 166 5.73 2.51 16.11
N GLU A 167 5.40 1.22 15.96
CA GLU A 167 6.34 0.22 15.44
C GLU A 167 6.38 0.19 13.90
N ILE A 168 5.38 0.79 13.26
CA ILE A 168 5.29 0.90 11.80
C ILE A 168 5.77 2.29 11.39
N SER A 169 6.92 2.34 10.73
CA SER A 169 7.52 3.58 10.21
C SER A 169 8.04 3.34 8.80
N ALA A 170 7.44 4.02 7.83
CA ALA A 170 7.91 3.99 6.45
C ALA A 170 9.27 4.69 6.33
N GLU A 171 9.51 5.76 7.11
CA GLU A 171 10.80 6.46 7.13
C GLU A 171 11.96 5.54 7.52
N LEU A 172 11.78 4.69 8.54
CA LEU A 172 12.81 3.72 8.93
C LEU A 172 12.92 2.58 7.92
N ALA A 173 11.80 2.16 7.33
CA ALA A 173 11.76 1.07 6.38
C ALA A 173 12.43 1.41 5.04
N VAL A 174 12.36 2.67 4.56
CA VAL A 174 13.03 3.05 3.30
C VAL A 174 14.54 2.92 3.37
N ILE A 175 15.14 3.01 4.55
CA ILE A 175 16.59 2.77 4.74
C ILE A 175 16.94 1.31 4.42
N GLN A 176 16.07 0.38 4.85
CA GLN A 176 16.26 -1.06 4.60
C GLN A 176 15.86 -1.46 3.17
N LEU A 177 14.97 -0.67 2.54
CA LEU A 177 14.58 -0.88 1.15
C LEU A 177 15.73 -0.56 0.20
N ALA A 178 16.52 0.47 0.49
CA ALA A 178 17.65 0.89 -0.36
C ALA A 178 18.66 -0.27 -0.57
N PRO A 179 19.23 -0.42 -1.76
CA PRO A 179 19.12 0.44 -2.95
C PRO A 179 17.97 0.06 -3.92
N ARG A 180 17.03 -0.82 -3.52
CA ARG A 180 15.92 -1.24 -4.39
C ARG A 180 15.05 -0.02 -4.77
N PRO A 181 14.52 0.04 -6.00
CA PRO A 181 13.77 1.20 -6.49
C PRO A 181 12.62 1.63 -5.59
N LEU A 182 12.52 2.94 -5.31
CA LEU A 182 11.42 3.57 -4.60
C LEU A 182 10.86 4.70 -5.44
N LEU A 183 9.55 4.66 -5.72
CA LEU A 183 8.78 5.79 -6.24
C LEU A 183 7.95 6.39 -5.12
N VAL A 184 8.03 7.71 -4.91
CA VAL A 184 7.15 8.47 -4.02
C VAL A 184 6.36 9.46 -4.84
N VAL A 185 5.02 9.38 -4.81
CA VAL A 185 4.11 10.32 -5.48
C VAL A 185 3.27 11.03 -4.43
N HIS A 186 3.20 12.37 -4.50
CA HIS A 186 2.44 13.14 -3.51
C HIS A 186 1.74 14.34 -4.14
N GLY A 187 0.57 14.69 -3.60
CA GLY A 187 -0.16 15.88 -3.98
C GLY A 187 0.40 17.14 -3.29
N SER A 188 0.54 18.27 -4.01
CA SER A 188 1.01 19.51 -3.38
C SER A 188 0.02 20.06 -2.36
N ASP A 189 -1.27 19.75 -2.52
CA ASP A 189 -2.38 20.29 -1.73
C ASP A 189 -2.98 19.17 -0.83
N ASP A 190 -2.18 18.18 -0.45
CA ASP A 190 -2.59 17.13 0.48
C ASP A 190 -2.70 17.70 1.90
N GLU A 191 -3.94 17.79 2.40
CA GLU A 191 -4.27 18.27 3.74
C GLU A 191 -4.34 17.16 4.80
N VAL A 192 -4.19 15.89 4.39
CA VAL A 192 -4.26 14.71 5.27
C VAL A 192 -2.87 14.25 5.66
N VAL A 193 -1.99 14.11 4.67
CA VAL A 193 -0.58 13.76 4.86
C VAL A 193 0.28 14.91 4.35
N PRO A 194 1.15 15.49 5.20
CA PRO A 194 1.99 16.62 4.79
C PRO A 194 2.89 16.26 3.59
N PRO A 195 3.03 17.14 2.57
CA PRO A 195 3.97 16.93 1.48
C PRO A 195 5.44 16.80 1.91
N LEU A 196 5.74 17.17 3.16
CA LEU A 196 7.04 16.99 3.78
C LEU A 196 7.38 15.51 3.93
N ASP A 197 6.40 14.65 4.23
CA ASP A 197 6.60 13.21 4.41
C ASP A 197 7.14 12.57 3.13
N ALA A 198 6.62 12.97 1.97
CA ALA A 198 7.11 12.47 0.68
C ALA A 198 8.57 12.84 0.44
N ARG A 199 8.99 14.06 0.82
CA ARG A 199 10.38 14.50 0.73
C ARG A 199 11.27 13.75 1.71
N LEU A 200 10.77 13.51 2.91
CA LEU A 200 11.46 12.73 3.93
C LEU A 200 11.71 11.30 3.45
N LEU A 201 10.68 10.59 2.99
CA LEU A 201 10.80 9.22 2.48
C LEU A 201 11.81 9.13 1.32
N SER A 202 11.67 10.00 0.32
CA SER A 202 12.58 10.01 -0.83
C SER A 202 14.02 10.38 -0.45
N GLY A 203 14.19 11.37 0.44
CA GLY A 203 15.50 11.83 0.91
C GLY A 203 16.20 10.78 1.79
N THR A 204 15.48 10.15 2.71
CA THR A 204 15.99 9.10 3.60
C THR A 204 16.40 7.85 2.82
N HIS A 205 15.67 7.51 1.75
CA HIS A 205 16.05 6.43 0.84
C HIS A 205 17.36 6.74 0.08
N GLY A 206 17.64 8.00 -0.19
CA GLY A 206 18.85 8.47 -0.86
C GLY A 206 18.86 8.36 -2.39
N ALA A 207 18.04 7.48 -2.97
CA ALA A 207 17.87 7.28 -4.41
C ALA A 207 16.39 7.19 -4.84
N GLY A 208 15.48 7.56 -3.94
CA GLY A 208 14.03 7.53 -4.20
C GLY A 208 13.60 8.56 -5.26
N GLU A 209 12.80 8.12 -6.22
CA GLU A 209 12.20 9.00 -7.23
C GLU A 209 10.99 9.73 -6.63
N LEU A 210 11.05 11.06 -6.50
CA LEU A 210 9.94 11.88 -6.00
C LEU A 210 9.18 12.54 -7.15
N ARG A 211 7.85 12.42 -7.14
CA ARG A 211 6.94 13.12 -8.05
C ARG A 211 5.86 13.86 -7.26
N MET A 212 5.93 15.18 -7.31
CA MET A 212 4.88 16.06 -6.77
C MET A 212 3.84 16.38 -7.84
N ILE A 213 2.57 16.12 -7.53
CA ILE A 213 1.44 16.43 -8.42
C ILE A 213 0.84 17.76 -7.98
N SER A 214 1.09 18.80 -8.76
CA SER A 214 0.63 20.17 -8.45
C SER A 214 -0.91 20.25 -8.42
N GLY A 215 -1.47 20.82 -7.35
CA GLY A 215 -2.91 20.98 -7.14
C GLY A 215 -3.65 19.68 -6.79
N ALA A 216 -2.95 18.56 -6.60
CA ALA A 216 -3.59 17.34 -6.16
C ALA A 216 -3.65 17.26 -4.64
N GLY A 217 -4.77 16.75 -4.10
CA GLY A 217 -4.95 16.43 -2.69
C GLY A 217 -4.57 14.97 -2.38
N HIS A 218 -5.10 14.46 -1.26
CA HIS A 218 -4.76 13.13 -0.71
C HIS A 218 -5.18 11.95 -1.60
N HIS A 219 -6.30 12.05 -2.31
CA HIS A 219 -6.91 10.91 -3.01
C HIS A 219 -6.28 10.62 -4.38
N LEU A 220 -4.98 10.35 -4.41
CA LEU A 220 -4.21 10.13 -5.64
C LEU A 220 -4.66 8.92 -6.46
N ARG A 221 -5.39 7.96 -5.87
CA ARG A 221 -6.02 6.85 -6.61
C ARG A 221 -6.95 7.36 -7.71
N HIS A 222 -7.56 8.52 -7.52
CA HIS A 222 -8.50 9.14 -8.45
C HIS A 222 -7.89 10.27 -9.29
N ASP A 223 -6.58 10.57 -9.12
CA ASP A 223 -5.87 11.53 -9.97
C ASP A 223 -5.20 10.80 -11.14
N PRO A 224 -5.66 11.06 -12.39
CA PRO A 224 -5.12 10.37 -13.57
C PRO A 224 -3.64 10.63 -13.80
N ARG A 225 -3.11 11.78 -13.34
CA ARG A 225 -1.69 12.12 -13.44
C ARG A 225 -0.85 11.26 -12.52
N ALA A 226 -1.32 11.05 -11.28
CA ALA A 226 -0.65 10.18 -10.32
C ALA A 226 -0.65 8.72 -10.80
N ILE A 227 -1.78 8.24 -11.35
CA ILE A 227 -1.86 6.91 -11.92
C ILE A 227 -0.94 6.77 -13.14
N ALA A 228 -0.89 7.76 -14.03
CA ALA A 228 0.04 7.73 -15.18
C ALA A 228 1.52 7.66 -14.73
N VAL A 229 1.89 8.38 -13.66
CA VAL A 229 3.24 8.29 -13.07
C VAL A 229 3.52 6.89 -12.54
N LEU A 230 2.58 6.28 -11.79
CA LEU A 230 2.71 4.92 -11.27
C LEU A 230 2.90 3.91 -12.41
N LEU A 231 2.01 3.92 -13.41
CA LEU A 231 2.07 2.97 -14.53
C LEU A 231 3.35 3.14 -15.35
N GLY A 232 3.76 4.38 -15.63
CA GLY A 232 5.01 4.66 -16.33
C GLY A 232 6.26 4.22 -15.56
N TRP A 233 6.24 4.32 -14.23
CA TRP A 233 7.33 3.82 -13.39
C TRP A 233 7.38 2.28 -13.42
N LEU A 234 6.26 1.59 -13.25
CA LEU A 234 6.20 0.14 -13.31
C LEU A 234 6.65 -0.39 -14.69
N ASP A 235 6.24 0.26 -15.78
CA ASP A 235 6.69 -0.09 -17.14
C ASP A 235 8.22 0.02 -17.29
N ARG A 236 8.86 1.06 -16.71
CA ARG A 236 10.32 1.16 -16.68
C ARG A 236 10.96 0.03 -15.87
N GLN A 237 10.40 -0.28 -14.69
CA GLN A 237 10.91 -1.35 -13.83
C GLN A 237 10.88 -2.71 -14.54
N GLN A 238 9.81 -3.00 -15.27
CA GLN A 238 9.72 -4.24 -16.06
C GLN A 238 10.79 -4.32 -17.14
N ARG A 239 11.06 -3.22 -17.83
CA ARG A 239 12.08 -3.18 -18.89
C ARG A 239 13.48 -3.39 -18.34
N GLU A 240 13.80 -2.84 -17.17
CA GLU A 240 15.10 -3.00 -16.51
C GLU A 240 15.40 -4.44 -16.08
N LEU A 241 14.38 -5.28 -15.88
CA LEU A 241 14.58 -6.71 -15.60
C LEU A 241 14.93 -7.56 -16.84
N ILE A 242 14.62 -7.07 -18.02
CA ILE A 242 14.77 -7.82 -19.27
C ILE A 242 16.19 -7.68 -19.84
N TYR A 243 16.97 -6.71 -19.34
CA TYR A 243 18.34 -6.40 -19.75
C TYR A 243 19.35 -6.63 -18.62
#